data_36036570a6c295a5e63268b38cb974aa
#
_entry.id   36036570a6c295a5e63268b38cb974aa
#
_cell.length_a   1.000
_cell.length_b   1.000
_cell.length_c   1.000
_cell.angle_alpha   90.00
_cell.angle_beta   90.00
_cell.angle_gamma   90.00
#
_symmetry.space_group_name_H-M   'P 1'
#
loop_
_entity.id
_entity.type
_entity.pdbx_description
1 polymer ?
#
loop_
_entity_poly.entity_id
_entity_poly.type
_entity_poly.pdbx_seq_one_letter_code
_entity_poly.pdbx_strand_id
1 'polypeptide(L)'
;MKTLDIAFQLYDHYDQIEEIKAYYGLMAFYRLAQAAYEAKDPERLQQCREVLAKYPDHVDHPHYSYTCYRYGGNAQAWAMYKGIIQNPEHRLAEFAELMMAQDKDEQGVLCLAGGSEMGQIWIDSVTAISPYMLFAGLVCQNQKYIDFAADQCIGHCEALWDESVNLINQCRGFRGVKGLKSEDHWSRGNGWAYVGLADLLEYLPKESPKWERVKKIFCDLSEAIIKYQADSGLWRQEITVDSAWVESSGTALILYGLGIGLRTGILQGEKYEKAFKKGVEGLLRDCINEDFSTEHSCIGCMCPGKDEKKGTIEAYLTEKYAKHDEHHSFGAFMLALVEAHRNGYTEVCWETRTLK
;
A
#
# COMPACT_ATOMS: atom_id res chain seq x y z
N MET A 1 -21.30 1.69 -15.26
CA MET A 1 -20.03 2.47 -15.37
C MET A 1 -18.89 1.47 -15.44
N LYS A 2 -17.84 1.73 -16.23
CA LYS A 2 -16.67 0.84 -16.22
C LYS A 2 -15.90 1.01 -14.90
N THR A 3 -15.34 -0.07 -14.40
CA THR A 3 -14.59 -0.05 -13.13
C THR A 3 -13.39 0.91 -13.16
N LEU A 4 -12.65 0.98 -14.28
CA LEU A 4 -11.54 1.91 -14.44
C LEU A 4 -11.97 3.36 -14.60
N ASP A 5 -13.17 3.62 -15.14
CA ASP A 5 -13.71 4.99 -15.23
C ASP A 5 -13.95 5.57 -13.82
N ILE A 6 -14.38 4.72 -12.85
CA ILE A 6 -14.54 5.13 -11.46
C ILE A 6 -13.16 5.52 -10.86
N ALA A 7 -12.11 4.75 -11.15
CA ALA A 7 -10.75 5.09 -10.72
C ALA A 7 -10.29 6.45 -11.30
N PHE A 8 -10.61 6.74 -12.55
CA PHE A 8 -10.30 8.04 -13.15
C PHE A 8 -11.10 9.18 -12.52
N GLN A 9 -12.39 8.99 -12.23
CA GLN A 9 -13.20 10.00 -11.55
C GLN A 9 -12.72 10.28 -10.12
N LEU A 10 -12.29 9.26 -9.39
CA LEU A 10 -11.65 9.43 -8.07
C LEU A 10 -10.39 10.29 -8.17
N TYR A 11 -9.56 10.05 -9.19
CA TYR A 11 -8.38 10.89 -9.40
C TYR A 11 -8.73 12.32 -9.79
N ASP A 12 -9.69 12.50 -10.70
CA ASP A 12 -10.12 13.81 -11.15
C ASP A 12 -10.75 14.63 -10.01
N HIS A 13 -11.49 13.99 -9.10
CA HIS A 13 -11.96 14.62 -7.87
C HIS A 13 -10.78 15.00 -6.96
N TYR A 14 -9.86 14.07 -6.72
CA TYR A 14 -8.65 14.29 -5.93
C TYR A 14 -7.84 15.48 -6.47
N ASP A 15 -7.65 15.60 -7.78
CA ASP A 15 -6.86 16.66 -8.40
C ASP A 15 -7.44 18.08 -8.19
N GLN A 16 -8.71 18.19 -7.79
CA GLN A 16 -9.37 19.45 -7.44
C GLN A 16 -9.12 19.86 -5.97
N ILE A 17 -8.64 18.97 -5.13
CA ILE A 17 -8.41 19.22 -3.71
C ILE A 17 -6.96 19.70 -3.52
N GLU A 18 -6.76 21.03 -3.42
CA GLU A 18 -5.42 21.64 -3.33
C GLU A 18 -4.60 21.20 -2.12
N GLU A 19 -5.24 20.96 -0.99
CA GLU A 19 -4.58 20.61 0.28
C GLU A 19 -3.79 19.30 0.22
N ILE A 20 -4.12 18.40 -0.70
CA ILE A 20 -3.54 17.08 -0.80
C ILE A 20 -2.50 16.94 -1.93
N LYS A 21 -2.35 17.94 -2.80
CA LYS A 21 -1.45 17.86 -3.97
C LYS A 21 0.04 17.76 -3.62
N ALA A 22 0.45 18.27 -2.46
CA ALA A 22 1.88 18.45 -2.17
C ALA A 22 2.62 17.20 -1.70
N TYR A 23 2.00 16.33 -0.91
CA TYR A 23 2.70 15.24 -0.23
C TYR A 23 2.26 13.85 -0.66
N TYR A 24 0.96 13.58 -0.63
CA TYR A 24 0.39 12.29 -0.97
C TYR A 24 -0.07 12.19 -2.43
N GLY A 25 0.04 13.29 -3.17
CA GLY A 25 -0.35 13.34 -4.57
C GLY A 25 0.29 12.25 -5.44
N LEU A 26 1.52 11.90 -5.15
CA LEU A 26 2.22 10.83 -5.86
C LEU A 26 1.64 9.44 -5.61
N MET A 27 1.03 9.20 -4.46
CA MET A 27 0.38 7.92 -4.19
C MET A 27 -0.84 7.73 -5.09
N ALA A 28 -1.71 8.74 -5.16
CA ALA A 28 -2.86 8.72 -6.08
C ALA A 28 -2.41 8.72 -7.53
N PHE A 29 -1.40 9.51 -7.86
CA PHE A 29 -0.85 9.60 -9.20
C PHE A 29 -0.23 8.28 -9.69
N TYR A 30 0.48 7.55 -8.84
CA TYR A 30 0.97 6.21 -9.17
C TYR A 30 -0.19 5.29 -9.58
N ARG A 31 -1.32 5.37 -8.89
CA ARG A 31 -2.49 4.55 -9.15
C ARG A 31 -3.24 4.98 -10.41
N LEU A 32 -3.26 6.29 -10.70
CA LEU A 32 -3.69 6.78 -12.01
C LEU A 32 -2.88 6.15 -13.15
N ALA A 33 -1.56 6.11 -13.01
CA ALA A 33 -0.68 5.52 -14.02
C ALA A 33 -0.99 4.02 -14.23
N GLN A 34 -1.25 3.28 -13.15
CA GLN A 34 -1.64 1.87 -13.23
C GLN A 34 -3.01 1.69 -13.92
N ALA A 35 -4.01 2.48 -13.54
CA ALA A 35 -5.33 2.43 -14.17
C ALA A 35 -5.27 2.79 -15.67
N ALA A 36 -4.52 3.83 -16.03
CA ALA A 36 -4.31 4.25 -17.41
C ALA A 36 -3.60 3.18 -18.25
N TYR A 37 -2.64 2.49 -17.66
CA TYR A 37 -1.94 1.38 -18.32
C TYR A 37 -2.89 0.21 -18.61
N GLU A 38 -3.70 -0.20 -17.63
CA GLU A 38 -4.70 -1.27 -17.80
C GLU A 38 -5.79 -0.89 -18.82
N ALA A 39 -6.27 0.35 -18.78
CA ALA A 39 -7.24 0.87 -19.74
C ALA A 39 -6.66 1.04 -21.14
N LYS A 40 -5.33 1.01 -21.30
CA LYS A 40 -4.61 1.39 -22.52
C LYS A 40 -5.02 2.80 -23.01
N ASP A 41 -5.22 3.71 -22.06
CA ASP A 41 -5.67 5.08 -22.32
C ASP A 41 -4.48 5.98 -22.68
N PRO A 42 -4.33 6.40 -23.97
CA PRO A 42 -3.17 7.16 -24.39
C PRO A 42 -3.16 8.59 -23.83
N GLU A 43 -4.31 9.19 -23.53
CA GLU A 43 -4.41 10.55 -23.01
C GLU A 43 -3.97 10.56 -21.54
N ARG A 44 -4.46 9.63 -20.73
CA ARG A 44 -4.05 9.47 -19.33
C ARG A 44 -2.58 9.07 -19.22
N LEU A 45 -2.08 8.20 -20.09
CA LEU A 45 -0.64 7.87 -20.13
C LEU A 45 0.22 9.09 -20.52
N GLN A 46 -0.27 9.96 -21.41
CA GLN A 46 0.43 11.20 -21.72
C GLN A 46 0.42 12.16 -20.53
N GLN A 47 -0.69 12.32 -19.83
CA GLN A 47 -0.78 13.06 -18.58
C GLN A 47 0.25 12.54 -17.54
N CYS A 48 0.38 11.21 -17.42
CA CYS A 48 1.37 10.60 -16.55
C CYS A 48 2.80 10.99 -16.92
N ARG A 49 3.17 10.97 -18.20
CA ARG A 49 4.50 11.40 -18.67
C ARG A 49 4.78 12.86 -18.33
N GLU A 50 3.82 13.73 -18.54
CA GLU A 50 3.94 15.18 -18.29
C GLU A 50 4.10 15.51 -16.81
N VAL A 51 3.40 14.80 -15.94
CA VAL A 51 3.52 14.98 -14.49
C VAL A 51 4.87 14.45 -14.00
N LEU A 52 5.27 13.25 -14.41
CA LEU A 52 6.55 12.65 -14.01
C LEU A 52 7.76 13.45 -14.51
N ALA A 53 7.63 14.10 -15.67
CA ALA A 53 8.69 14.99 -16.19
C ALA A 53 8.92 16.24 -15.34
N LYS A 54 8.00 16.62 -14.46
CA LYS A 54 8.12 17.78 -13.56
C LYS A 54 8.80 17.44 -12.23
N TYR A 55 8.92 16.15 -11.91
CA TYR A 55 9.57 15.74 -10.66
C TYR A 55 11.09 15.79 -10.81
N PRO A 56 11.80 16.29 -9.77
CA PRO A 56 13.24 16.36 -9.80
C PRO A 56 13.84 14.95 -9.90
N ASP A 57 14.93 14.87 -10.63
CA ASP A 57 15.70 13.65 -10.80
C ASP A 57 16.64 13.37 -9.64
N HIS A 58 16.70 14.28 -8.68
CA HIS A 58 17.62 14.26 -7.54
C HIS A 58 16.86 14.38 -6.22
N VAL A 59 17.34 13.68 -5.22
CA VAL A 59 16.75 13.62 -3.88
C VAL A 59 17.68 14.32 -2.89
N ASP A 60 17.33 15.53 -2.46
CA ASP A 60 18.15 16.31 -1.55
C ASP A 60 18.23 15.75 -0.12
N HIS A 61 17.20 15.01 0.31
CA HIS A 61 17.13 14.42 1.65
C HIS A 61 16.63 12.97 1.58
N PRO A 62 17.52 11.98 1.65
CA PRO A 62 17.18 10.57 1.52
C PRO A 62 16.57 10.02 2.80
N HIS A 63 15.37 10.43 3.16
CA HIS A 63 14.57 9.71 4.12
C HIS A 63 13.70 8.73 3.34
N TYR A 64 14.03 7.43 3.37
CA TYR A 64 13.42 6.41 2.53
C TYR A 64 11.87 6.39 2.59
N SER A 65 11.29 6.59 3.78
CA SER A 65 9.83 6.56 3.96
C SER A 65 9.08 7.68 3.25
N TYR A 66 9.76 8.79 2.94
CA TYR A 66 9.13 9.94 2.31
C TYR A 66 9.56 10.16 0.86
N THR A 67 10.76 9.75 0.51
CA THR A 67 11.35 10.02 -0.79
C THR A 67 10.62 9.28 -1.91
N CYS A 68 10.17 8.05 -1.63
CA CYS A 68 9.41 7.25 -2.59
C CYS A 68 8.05 7.88 -2.96
N TYR A 69 7.54 8.78 -2.14
CA TYR A 69 6.29 9.49 -2.41
C TYR A 69 6.51 10.87 -3.03
N ARG A 70 7.58 11.57 -2.64
CA ARG A 70 7.76 12.99 -2.98
C ARG A 70 8.39 13.25 -4.34
N TYR A 71 9.27 12.36 -4.79
CA TYR A 71 10.13 12.61 -5.96
C TYR A 71 9.83 11.68 -7.13
N GLY A 72 8.57 11.33 -7.32
CA GLY A 72 8.16 10.38 -8.33
C GLY A 72 8.40 8.92 -7.93
N GLY A 73 9.27 8.66 -6.94
CA GLY A 73 9.62 7.41 -6.31
C GLY A 73 9.04 6.13 -6.92
N ASN A 74 8.06 5.54 -6.25
CA ASN A 74 7.42 4.30 -6.72
C ASN A 74 6.73 4.47 -8.07
N ALA A 75 6.07 5.61 -8.32
CA ALA A 75 5.40 5.88 -9.58
C ALA A 75 6.40 5.94 -10.74
N GLN A 76 7.53 6.59 -10.52
CA GLN A 76 8.59 6.72 -11.51
C GLN A 76 9.25 5.35 -11.81
N ALA A 77 9.60 4.60 -10.77
CA ALA A 77 10.22 3.28 -10.91
C ALA A 77 9.31 2.30 -11.67
N TRP A 78 8.02 2.27 -11.33
CA TRP A 78 7.04 1.44 -12.02
C TRP A 78 6.79 1.89 -13.46
N ALA A 79 6.68 3.21 -13.71
CA ALA A 79 6.48 3.74 -15.06
C ALA A 79 7.69 3.45 -15.98
N MET A 80 8.90 3.48 -15.44
CA MET A 80 10.11 3.05 -16.16
C MET A 80 10.09 1.55 -16.44
N TYR A 81 9.69 0.74 -15.47
CA TYR A 81 9.55 -0.71 -15.66
C TYR A 81 8.52 -1.06 -16.74
N LYS A 82 7.40 -0.33 -16.81
CA LYS A 82 6.36 -0.50 -17.84
C LYS A 82 6.69 0.15 -19.18
N GLY A 83 7.83 0.84 -19.29
CA GLY A 83 8.22 1.55 -20.52
C GLY A 83 7.38 2.78 -20.84
N ILE A 84 6.64 3.32 -19.85
CA ILE A 84 5.87 4.55 -20.01
C ILE A 84 6.80 5.76 -20.11
N ILE A 85 7.88 5.75 -19.34
CA ILE A 85 8.98 6.73 -19.39
C ILE A 85 10.34 5.99 -19.48
N GLN A 86 11.38 6.72 -19.89
CA GLN A 86 12.74 6.20 -19.96
C GLN A 86 13.46 6.36 -18.62
N ASN A 87 14.48 5.55 -18.37
CA ASN A 87 15.41 5.67 -17.24
C ASN A 87 16.75 6.27 -17.70
N PRO A 88 16.85 7.60 -17.91
CA PRO A 88 18.09 8.20 -18.36
C PRO A 88 19.15 8.10 -17.25
N GLU A 89 20.39 7.77 -17.64
CA GLU A 89 21.55 7.79 -16.74
C GLU A 89 21.45 6.89 -15.49
N HIS A 90 20.59 5.87 -15.53
CA HIS A 90 20.38 4.94 -14.41
C HIS A 90 20.02 5.61 -13.05
N ARG A 91 19.20 6.65 -13.09
CA ARG A 91 18.80 7.44 -11.90
C ARG A 91 18.15 6.63 -10.80
N LEU A 92 17.40 5.58 -11.17
CA LEU A 92 16.84 4.67 -10.17
C LEU A 92 17.92 4.01 -9.30
N ALA A 93 19.11 3.75 -9.87
CA ALA A 93 20.21 3.14 -9.14
C ALA A 93 20.79 4.05 -8.07
N GLU A 94 20.93 5.35 -8.34
CA GLU A 94 21.44 6.31 -7.37
C GLU A 94 20.57 6.32 -6.10
N PHE A 95 19.26 6.43 -6.29
CA PHE A 95 18.34 6.44 -5.14
C PHE A 95 18.26 5.07 -4.44
N ALA A 96 18.36 3.97 -5.17
CA ALA A 96 18.40 2.64 -4.58
C ALA A 96 19.63 2.45 -3.67
N GLU A 97 20.80 2.91 -4.07
CA GLU A 97 22.01 2.86 -3.23
C GLU A 97 21.87 3.75 -1.98
N LEU A 98 21.29 4.95 -2.09
CA LEU A 98 20.99 5.81 -0.95
C LEU A 98 20.03 5.13 0.03
N MET A 99 18.99 4.46 -0.46
CA MET A 99 18.05 3.72 0.36
C MET A 99 18.71 2.54 1.07
N MET A 100 19.56 1.80 0.37
CA MET A 100 20.31 0.69 0.96
C MET A 100 21.33 1.12 2.02
N ALA A 101 21.80 2.35 1.97
CA ALA A 101 22.76 2.93 2.93
C ALA A 101 22.10 3.42 4.23
N GLN A 102 20.76 3.49 4.31
CA GLN A 102 20.05 3.97 5.50
C GLN A 102 20.23 3.05 6.71
N ASP A 103 19.97 3.58 7.90
CA ASP A 103 20.08 2.89 9.18
C ASP A 103 19.25 1.60 9.24
N LYS A 104 19.82 0.56 9.81
CA LYS A 104 19.18 -0.75 9.99
C LYS A 104 19.31 -1.22 11.43
N ASP A 105 18.40 -2.08 11.83
CA ASP A 105 18.52 -2.81 13.08
C ASP A 105 19.56 -3.96 12.98
N GLU A 106 19.69 -4.73 14.06
CA GLU A 106 20.61 -5.86 14.17
C GLU A 106 20.28 -7.00 13.20
N GLN A 107 19.03 -7.06 12.68
CA GLN A 107 18.59 -8.04 11.69
C GLN A 107 18.69 -7.53 10.23
N GLY A 108 19.15 -6.30 10.05
CA GLY A 108 19.28 -5.70 8.71
C GLY A 108 17.99 -5.06 8.17
N VAL A 109 16.97 -4.90 9.02
CA VAL A 109 15.72 -4.22 8.66
C VAL A 109 15.91 -2.71 8.79
N LEU A 110 15.50 -1.96 7.75
CA LEU A 110 15.60 -0.50 7.75
C LEU A 110 14.79 0.11 8.89
N CYS A 111 15.46 0.95 9.64
CA CYS A 111 14.88 1.72 10.74
C CYS A 111 14.49 3.12 10.29
N LEU A 112 13.64 3.77 11.08
CA LEU A 112 13.42 5.20 10.96
C LEU A 112 14.78 5.92 11.16
N ALA A 113 15.01 7.03 10.46
CA ALA A 113 16.26 7.78 10.56
C ALA A 113 16.58 8.14 12.02
N GLY A 114 17.77 7.74 12.51
CA GLY A 114 18.18 7.87 13.91
C GLY A 114 17.50 6.91 14.89
N GLY A 115 16.74 5.94 14.43
CA GLY A 115 15.97 5.01 15.25
C GLY A 115 16.58 3.62 15.41
N SER A 116 17.75 3.36 14.84
CA SER A 116 18.38 2.03 14.84
C SER A 116 18.72 1.51 16.24
N GLU A 117 19.15 2.37 17.16
CA GLU A 117 19.46 2.01 18.54
C GLU A 117 18.23 1.41 19.26
N MET A 118 17.05 1.96 19.03
CA MET A 118 15.77 1.51 19.57
C MET A 118 15.11 0.42 18.73
N GLY A 119 15.68 0.12 17.55
CA GLY A 119 15.07 -0.78 16.57
C GLY A 119 13.71 -0.27 16.09
N GLN A 120 13.61 1.05 15.83
CA GLN A 120 12.38 1.70 15.41
C GLN A 120 12.05 1.34 13.98
N ILE A 121 11.13 0.41 13.80
CA ILE A 121 10.57 0.04 12.51
C ILE A 121 9.06 0.26 12.47
N TRP A 122 8.57 0.48 11.28
CA TRP A 122 7.23 0.92 11.00
C TRP A 122 6.74 0.27 9.69
N ILE A 123 5.61 -0.41 9.75
CA ILE A 123 5.15 -1.27 8.64
C ILE A 123 4.88 -0.50 7.34
N ASP A 124 4.49 0.77 7.42
CA ASP A 124 4.28 1.64 6.26
C ASP A 124 5.54 1.72 5.37
N SER A 125 6.73 1.52 5.96
CA SER A 125 8.00 1.48 5.26
C SER A 125 8.07 0.41 4.17
N VAL A 126 7.34 -0.68 4.30
CA VAL A 126 7.29 -1.74 3.28
C VAL A 126 6.86 -1.16 1.94
N THR A 127 5.77 -0.37 1.92
CA THR A 127 5.27 0.26 0.69
C THR A 127 6.21 1.36 0.18
N ALA A 128 6.95 2.02 1.07
CA ALA A 128 7.93 3.03 0.67
C ALA A 128 9.19 2.43 0.04
N ILE A 129 9.60 1.23 0.48
CA ILE A 129 10.89 0.63 0.13
C ILE A 129 10.75 -0.42 -0.97
N SER A 130 9.92 -1.44 -0.70
CA SER A 130 9.96 -2.69 -1.48
C SER A 130 9.54 -2.53 -2.93
N PRO A 131 8.46 -1.83 -3.30
CA PRO A 131 8.11 -1.62 -4.71
C PRO A 131 9.16 -0.83 -5.46
N TYR A 132 9.71 0.23 -4.85
CA TYR A 132 10.76 1.02 -5.48
C TYR A 132 11.98 0.17 -5.80
N MET A 133 12.51 -0.54 -4.79
CA MET A 133 13.72 -1.37 -4.93
C MET A 133 13.51 -2.51 -5.93
N LEU A 134 12.31 -3.12 -5.94
CA LEU A 134 11.96 -4.16 -6.89
C LEU A 134 12.00 -3.64 -8.33
N PHE A 135 11.28 -2.56 -8.62
CA PHE A 135 11.23 -2.00 -9.98
C PHE A 135 12.56 -1.40 -10.40
N ALA A 136 13.30 -0.74 -9.51
CA ALA A 136 14.65 -0.29 -9.78
C ALA A 136 15.58 -1.47 -10.15
N GLY A 137 15.47 -2.57 -9.41
CA GLY A 137 16.24 -3.79 -9.70
C GLY A 137 15.89 -4.41 -11.06
N LEU A 138 14.60 -4.46 -11.40
CA LEU A 138 14.15 -4.98 -12.70
C LEU A 138 14.58 -4.08 -13.86
N VAL A 139 14.48 -2.75 -13.72
CA VAL A 139 14.89 -1.78 -14.76
C VAL A 139 16.39 -1.75 -14.94
N CYS A 140 17.15 -1.73 -13.83
CA CYS A 140 18.62 -1.68 -13.86
C CYS A 140 19.27 -3.06 -14.04
N GLN A 141 18.49 -4.14 -14.09
CA GLN A 141 18.97 -5.53 -14.13
C GLN A 141 19.94 -5.83 -12.97
N ASN A 142 19.63 -5.35 -11.78
CA ASN A 142 20.45 -5.45 -10.58
C ASN A 142 19.79 -6.34 -9.52
N GLN A 143 20.28 -7.57 -9.42
CA GLN A 143 19.75 -8.57 -8.48
C GLN A 143 19.86 -8.13 -7.02
N LYS A 144 20.89 -7.34 -6.64
CA LYS A 144 21.07 -6.81 -5.29
C LYS A 144 19.88 -5.94 -4.84
N TYR A 145 19.29 -5.15 -5.75
CA TYR A 145 18.12 -4.34 -5.44
C TYR A 145 16.85 -5.19 -5.29
N ILE A 146 16.69 -6.20 -6.16
CA ILE A 146 15.58 -7.16 -6.10
C ILE A 146 15.63 -7.92 -4.78
N ASP A 147 16.81 -8.42 -4.40
CA ASP A 147 17.00 -9.15 -3.15
C ASP A 147 16.73 -8.26 -1.93
N PHE A 148 17.20 -7.01 -1.97
CA PHE A 148 16.95 -6.05 -0.91
C PHE A 148 15.46 -5.73 -0.76
N ALA A 149 14.72 -5.58 -1.87
CA ALA A 149 13.26 -5.38 -1.84
C ALA A 149 12.55 -6.50 -1.07
N ALA A 150 12.91 -7.75 -1.38
CA ALA A 150 12.31 -8.92 -0.72
C ALA A 150 12.75 -9.02 0.76
N ASP A 151 14.04 -8.79 1.08
CA ASP A 151 14.56 -8.81 2.44
C ASP A 151 13.87 -7.78 3.32
N GLN A 152 13.67 -6.57 2.82
CA GLN A 152 13.01 -5.53 3.60
C GLN A 152 11.53 -5.83 3.83
N CYS A 153 10.81 -6.32 2.81
CA CYS A 153 9.41 -6.70 2.98
C CYS A 153 9.26 -7.84 4.00
N ILE A 154 10.04 -8.91 3.86
CA ILE A 154 10.04 -10.04 4.77
C ILE A 154 10.43 -9.58 6.18
N GLY A 155 11.52 -8.84 6.31
CA GLY A 155 12.04 -8.39 7.59
C GLY A 155 11.07 -7.53 8.38
N HIS A 156 10.42 -6.55 7.74
CA HIS A 156 9.39 -5.72 8.39
C HIS A 156 8.19 -6.55 8.82
N CYS A 157 7.68 -7.43 7.94
CA CYS A 157 6.55 -8.28 8.28
C CYS A 157 6.86 -9.20 9.47
N GLU A 158 8.01 -9.88 9.44
CA GLU A 158 8.41 -10.81 10.53
C GLU A 158 8.65 -10.09 11.84
N ALA A 159 9.32 -8.92 11.80
CA ALA A 159 9.62 -8.14 12.99
C ALA A 159 8.37 -7.60 13.69
N LEU A 160 7.27 -7.40 12.94
CA LEU A 160 6.00 -6.86 13.44
C LEU A 160 4.89 -7.92 13.51
N TRP A 161 5.16 -9.18 13.16
CA TRP A 161 4.18 -10.25 13.19
C TRP A 161 3.68 -10.56 14.60
N ASP A 162 2.36 -10.62 14.77
CA ASP A 162 1.71 -11.11 15.98
C ASP A 162 1.20 -12.54 15.75
N GLU A 163 1.89 -13.51 16.34
CA GLU A 163 1.56 -14.93 16.20
C GLU A 163 0.20 -15.32 16.82
N SER A 164 -0.31 -14.52 17.76
CA SER A 164 -1.56 -14.82 18.43
C SER A 164 -2.78 -14.69 17.54
N VAL A 165 -2.70 -13.79 16.54
CA VAL A 165 -3.79 -13.49 15.59
C VAL A 165 -3.38 -13.63 14.14
N ASN A 166 -2.09 -13.82 13.86
CA ASN A 166 -1.48 -13.84 12.52
C ASN A 166 -1.74 -12.55 11.73
N LEU A 167 -1.66 -11.41 12.41
CA LEU A 167 -1.71 -10.07 11.86
C LEU A 167 -0.41 -9.31 12.15
N ILE A 168 -0.31 -8.09 11.64
CA ILE A 168 0.89 -7.27 11.77
C ILE A 168 0.59 -6.08 12.67
N ASN A 169 1.41 -5.90 13.73
CA ASN A 169 1.44 -4.69 14.54
C ASN A 169 2.01 -3.53 13.72
N GLN A 170 1.58 -2.30 13.96
CA GLN A 170 2.02 -1.18 13.14
C GLN A 170 3.51 -0.88 13.26
N CYS A 171 4.07 -0.95 14.48
CA CYS A 171 5.44 -0.54 14.71
C CYS A 171 6.07 -1.24 15.91
N ARG A 172 7.40 -1.07 16.06
CA ARG A 172 8.13 -1.41 17.29
C ARG A 172 9.17 -0.34 17.62
N GLY A 173 9.60 -0.30 18.90
CA GLY A 173 10.68 0.59 19.37
C GLY A 173 10.28 2.05 19.59
N PHE A 174 9.00 2.39 19.49
CA PHE A 174 8.51 3.77 19.64
C PHE A 174 7.95 4.11 21.03
N ARG A 175 7.77 3.13 21.89
CA ARG A 175 7.22 3.30 23.26
C ARG A 175 8.30 3.38 24.34
N GLY A 176 9.50 3.86 24.02
CA GLY A 176 10.59 4.02 24.96
C GLY A 176 11.31 2.71 25.37
N VAL A 177 10.88 1.56 24.84
CA VAL A 177 11.50 0.25 25.08
C VAL A 177 11.98 -0.33 23.76
N LYS A 178 13.26 -0.71 23.70
CA LYS A 178 13.86 -1.31 22.51
C LYS A 178 13.10 -2.58 22.10
N GLY A 179 12.69 -2.63 20.83
CA GLY A 179 12.03 -3.80 20.26
C GLY A 179 10.59 -4.06 20.73
N LEU A 180 10.02 -3.22 21.61
CA LEU A 180 8.63 -3.36 22.03
C LEU A 180 7.70 -3.02 20.85
N LYS A 181 6.85 -3.99 20.46
CA LYS A 181 5.83 -3.80 19.43
C LYS A 181 4.66 -2.95 19.95
N SER A 182 3.99 -2.24 19.04
CA SER A 182 2.68 -1.65 19.32
C SER A 182 1.63 -2.75 19.55
N GLU A 183 0.52 -2.39 20.17
CA GLU A 183 -0.57 -3.34 20.50
C GLU A 183 -1.56 -3.51 19.34
N ASP A 184 -1.65 -2.50 18.49
CA ASP A 184 -2.66 -2.36 17.46
C ASP A 184 -2.46 -3.32 16.27
N HIS A 185 -3.60 -3.64 15.64
CA HIS A 185 -3.66 -4.28 14.32
C HIS A 185 -4.41 -3.35 13.35
N TRP A 186 -3.87 -2.17 13.17
CA TRP A 186 -4.45 -1.14 12.31
C TRP A 186 -4.60 -1.63 10.87
N SER A 187 -5.82 -1.48 10.31
CA SER A 187 -6.14 -2.05 9.00
C SER A 187 -5.28 -1.51 7.87
N ARG A 188 -5.01 -0.21 7.83
CA ARG A 188 -4.13 0.40 6.82
C ARG A 188 -2.68 -0.06 6.98
N GLY A 189 -2.19 -0.29 8.20
CA GLY A 189 -0.87 -0.86 8.44
C GLY A 189 -0.74 -2.28 7.88
N ASN A 190 -1.71 -3.16 8.19
CA ASN A 190 -1.80 -4.48 7.59
C ASN A 190 -1.96 -4.42 6.06
N GLY A 191 -2.72 -3.44 5.56
CA GLY A 191 -2.86 -3.17 4.14
C GLY A 191 -1.53 -2.80 3.45
N TRP A 192 -0.70 -1.97 4.08
CA TRP A 192 0.62 -1.62 3.52
C TRP A 192 1.55 -2.83 3.40
N ALA A 193 1.60 -3.68 4.42
CA ALA A 193 2.33 -4.93 4.35
C ALA A 193 1.82 -5.81 3.21
N TYR A 194 0.50 -5.90 3.09
CA TYR A 194 -0.16 -6.75 2.11
C TYR A 194 0.10 -6.29 0.68
N VAL A 195 0.12 -4.97 0.44
CA VAL A 195 0.52 -4.39 -0.87
C VAL A 195 1.95 -4.77 -1.22
N GLY A 196 2.90 -4.62 -0.30
CA GLY A 196 4.30 -4.97 -0.58
C GLY A 196 4.51 -6.46 -0.86
N LEU A 197 3.85 -7.33 -0.08
CA LEU A 197 3.87 -8.78 -0.31
C LEU A 197 3.25 -9.15 -1.67
N ALA A 198 2.13 -8.52 -2.03
CA ALA A 198 1.43 -8.76 -3.29
C ALA A 198 2.25 -8.31 -4.50
N ASP A 199 2.87 -7.12 -4.44
CA ASP A 199 3.76 -6.63 -5.48
C ASP A 199 4.96 -7.56 -5.68
N LEU A 200 5.56 -8.08 -4.60
CA LEU A 200 6.62 -9.07 -4.71
C LEU A 200 6.14 -10.37 -5.35
N LEU A 201 4.96 -10.87 -4.99
CA LEU A 201 4.42 -12.09 -5.58
C LEU A 201 4.09 -11.95 -7.07
N GLU A 202 3.75 -10.75 -7.52
CA GLU A 202 3.48 -10.47 -8.94
C GLU A 202 4.76 -10.31 -9.76
N TYR A 203 5.80 -9.66 -9.21
CA TYR A 203 6.95 -9.21 -10.00
C TYR A 203 8.29 -9.83 -9.59
N LEU A 204 8.42 -10.42 -8.40
CA LEU A 204 9.63 -11.11 -8.01
C LEU A 204 9.79 -12.38 -8.86
N PRO A 205 10.97 -12.64 -9.45
CA PRO A 205 11.20 -13.90 -10.16
C PRO A 205 10.90 -15.11 -9.27
N LYS A 206 10.13 -16.07 -9.80
CA LYS A 206 9.72 -17.28 -9.03
C LYS A 206 10.90 -18.15 -8.61
N GLU A 207 12.02 -18.03 -9.31
CA GLU A 207 13.28 -18.70 -9.03
C GLU A 207 14.03 -18.07 -7.84
N SER A 208 13.59 -16.88 -7.39
CA SER A 208 14.17 -16.25 -6.19
C SER A 208 14.01 -17.18 -4.98
N PRO A 209 15.08 -17.42 -4.21
CA PRO A 209 15.02 -18.24 -3.01
C PRO A 209 14.09 -17.64 -1.93
N LYS A 210 13.70 -16.38 -2.09
CA LYS A 210 12.81 -15.65 -1.17
C LYS A 210 11.33 -15.77 -1.53
N TRP A 211 11.00 -16.21 -2.75
CA TRP A 211 9.63 -16.24 -3.26
C TRP A 211 8.69 -17.08 -2.38
N GLU A 212 9.11 -18.28 -1.99
CA GLU A 212 8.30 -19.15 -1.11
C GLU A 212 8.08 -18.54 0.29
N ARG A 213 9.05 -17.78 0.82
CA ARG A 213 8.89 -17.09 2.10
C ARG A 213 7.88 -15.94 2.01
N VAL A 214 7.98 -15.11 0.96
CA VAL A 214 7.01 -14.06 0.68
C VAL A 214 5.61 -14.65 0.56
N LYS A 215 5.46 -15.73 -0.23
CA LYS A 215 4.19 -16.44 -0.41
C LYS A 215 3.61 -16.95 0.90
N LYS A 216 4.46 -17.54 1.75
CA LYS A 216 3.99 -18.06 3.05
C LYS A 216 3.42 -16.93 3.91
N ILE A 217 4.14 -15.83 4.08
CA ILE A 217 3.67 -14.67 4.87
C ILE A 217 2.37 -14.12 4.28
N PHE A 218 2.31 -13.97 2.97
CA PHE A 218 1.10 -13.50 2.28
C PHE A 218 -0.11 -14.41 2.52
N CYS A 219 0.07 -15.72 2.40
CA CYS A 219 -1.03 -16.68 2.60
C CYS A 219 -1.50 -16.71 4.07
N ASP A 220 -0.56 -16.69 5.03
CA ASP A 220 -0.90 -16.68 6.46
C ASP A 220 -1.66 -15.41 6.83
N LEU A 221 -1.22 -14.25 6.34
CA LEU A 221 -1.90 -12.97 6.53
C LEU A 221 -3.28 -12.95 5.85
N SER A 222 -3.40 -13.50 4.64
CA SER A 222 -4.66 -13.59 3.92
C SER A 222 -5.70 -14.41 4.68
N GLU A 223 -5.28 -15.57 5.21
CA GLU A 223 -6.15 -16.45 6.00
C GLU A 223 -6.63 -15.78 7.30
N ALA A 224 -5.77 -14.98 7.93
CA ALA A 224 -6.13 -14.25 9.12
C ALA A 224 -7.06 -13.07 8.80
N ILE A 225 -6.70 -12.24 7.83
CA ILE A 225 -7.45 -11.01 7.48
C ILE A 225 -8.91 -11.31 7.15
N ILE A 226 -9.20 -12.32 6.32
CA ILE A 226 -10.59 -12.60 5.89
C ILE A 226 -11.52 -12.99 7.04
N LYS A 227 -10.99 -13.46 8.19
CA LYS A 227 -11.80 -13.80 9.37
C LYS A 227 -12.42 -12.57 10.03
N TYR A 228 -11.82 -11.40 9.83
CA TYR A 228 -12.22 -10.15 10.47
C TYR A 228 -13.02 -9.22 9.56
N GLN A 229 -13.41 -9.68 8.36
CA GLN A 229 -14.24 -8.88 7.48
C GLN A 229 -15.62 -8.63 8.08
N ALA A 230 -16.01 -7.38 8.22
CA ALA A 230 -17.33 -7.00 8.75
C ALA A 230 -18.47 -7.34 7.76
N ASP A 231 -19.72 -7.29 8.26
CA ASP A 231 -20.90 -7.58 7.45
C ASP A 231 -21.10 -6.59 6.30
N SER A 232 -20.60 -5.36 6.42
CA SER A 232 -20.56 -4.37 5.35
C SER A 232 -19.63 -4.77 4.18
N GLY A 233 -18.70 -5.71 4.40
CA GLY A 233 -17.64 -6.07 3.46
C GLY A 233 -16.32 -5.35 3.73
N LEU A 234 -16.32 -4.33 4.57
CA LEU A 234 -15.13 -3.56 4.94
C LEU A 234 -14.40 -4.22 6.11
N TRP A 235 -13.16 -3.77 6.37
CA TRP A 235 -12.43 -4.11 7.58
C TRP A 235 -12.49 -2.93 8.56
N ARG A 236 -12.44 -3.25 9.85
CA ARG A 236 -12.44 -2.23 10.90
C ARG A 236 -11.09 -1.54 10.98
N GLN A 237 -11.09 -0.31 11.47
CA GLN A 237 -9.88 0.48 11.70
C GLN A 237 -8.87 -0.27 12.59
N GLU A 238 -9.34 -0.83 13.72
CA GLU A 238 -8.67 -1.88 14.49
C GLU A 238 -9.27 -3.22 14.11
N ILE A 239 -8.53 -4.05 13.37
CA ILE A 239 -9.05 -5.26 12.73
C ILE A 239 -9.66 -6.23 13.76
N THR A 240 -9.03 -6.37 14.91
CA THR A 240 -9.40 -7.37 15.95
C THR A 240 -10.45 -6.87 16.94
N VAL A 241 -10.91 -5.63 16.82
CA VAL A 241 -11.81 -5.02 17.79
C VAL A 241 -13.20 -4.82 17.20
N ASP A 242 -14.19 -5.56 17.67
CA ASP A 242 -15.57 -5.54 17.14
C ASP A 242 -16.28 -4.19 17.26
N SER A 243 -15.93 -3.38 18.26
CA SER A 243 -16.49 -2.04 18.46
C SER A 243 -15.81 -0.96 17.61
N ALA A 244 -14.70 -1.28 16.94
CA ALA A 244 -14.03 -0.32 16.04
C ALA A 244 -14.89 -0.07 14.79
N TRP A 245 -14.85 1.16 14.30
CA TRP A 245 -15.56 1.55 13.08
C TRP A 245 -14.89 0.98 11.81
N VAL A 246 -15.67 0.82 10.74
CA VAL A 246 -15.16 0.30 9.46
C VAL A 246 -14.35 1.35 8.74
N GLU A 247 -13.20 0.96 8.22
CA GLU A 247 -12.17 1.84 7.65
C GLU A 247 -11.94 1.53 6.17
N SER A 248 -11.93 2.55 5.36
CA SER A 248 -11.96 2.40 3.91
C SER A 248 -10.58 2.23 3.26
N SER A 249 -9.57 2.98 3.70
CA SER A 249 -8.25 2.95 3.06
C SER A 249 -7.52 1.62 3.29
N GLY A 250 -7.54 1.09 4.51
CA GLY A 250 -7.01 -0.23 4.81
C GLY A 250 -7.78 -1.34 4.10
N THR A 251 -9.12 -1.22 4.07
CA THR A 251 -9.97 -2.13 3.29
C THR A 251 -9.52 -2.18 1.82
N ALA A 252 -9.32 -1.04 1.19
CA ALA A 252 -8.93 -0.98 -0.21
C ALA A 252 -7.55 -1.58 -0.49
N LEU A 253 -6.58 -1.38 0.41
CA LEU A 253 -5.25 -2.01 0.32
C LEU A 253 -5.32 -3.52 0.52
N ILE A 254 -6.17 -4.00 1.44
CA ILE A 254 -6.42 -5.43 1.63
C ILE A 254 -7.03 -6.04 0.36
N LEU A 255 -7.99 -5.36 -0.26
CA LEU A 255 -8.60 -5.82 -1.50
C LEU A 255 -7.61 -5.89 -2.65
N TYR A 256 -6.65 -4.96 -2.73
CA TYR A 256 -5.57 -5.07 -3.71
C TYR A 256 -4.79 -6.39 -3.56
N GLY A 257 -4.35 -6.71 -2.36
CA GLY A 257 -3.64 -7.95 -2.11
C GLY A 257 -4.48 -9.20 -2.38
N LEU A 258 -5.75 -9.23 -1.93
CA LEU A 258 -6.67 -10.32 -2.23
C LEU A 258 -6.87 -10.49 -3.74
N GLY A 259 -7.04 -9.40 -4.48
CA GLY A 259 -7.21 -9.40 -5.94
C GLY A 259 -6.00 -10.00 -6.66
N ILE A 260 -4.78 -9.61 -6.29
CA ILE A 260 -3.55 -10.22 -6.83
C ILE A 260 -3.48 -11.71 -6.50
N GLY A 261 -3.76 -12.07 -5.25
CA GLY A 261 -3.73 -13.47 -4.81
C GLY A 261 -4.69 -14.36 -5.59
N LEU A 262 -5.90 -13.88 -5.86
CA LEU A 262 -6.91 -14.57 -6.66
C LEU A 262 -6.47 -14.68 -8.13
N ARG A 263 -6.11 -13.58 -8.75
CA ARG A 263 -5.73 -13.52 -10.17
C ARG A 263 -4.51 -14.36 -10.49
N THR A 264 -3.54 -14.42 -9.59
CA THR A 264 -2.32 -15.21 -9.76
C THR A 264 -2.50 -16.69 -9.35
N GLY A 265 -3.65 -17.05 -8.79
CA GLY A 265 -3.95 -18.41 -8.32
C GLY A 265 -3.23 -18.80 -7.04
N ILE A 266 -2.59 -17.86 -6.34
CA ILE A 266 -1.94 -18.07 -5.04
C ILE A 266 -3.01 -18.31 -3.97
N LEU A 267 -4.07 -17.50 -3.97
CA LEU A 267 -5.26 -17.72 -3.16
C LEU A 267 -6.31 -18.48 -3.96
N GLN A 268 -6.78 -19.59 -3.41
CA GLN A 268 -7.78 -20.42 -4.05
C GLN A 268 -8.95 -20.70 -3.09
N GLY A 269 -10.13 -20.77 -3.65
CA GLY A 269 -11.37 -21.11 -2.94
C GLY A 269 -12.31 -19.93 -2.75
N GLU A 270 -13.58 -20.29 -2.75
CA GLU A 270 -14.73 -19.37 -2.75
C GLU A 270 -14.72 -18.34 -1.61
N LYS A 271 -14.08 -18.66 -0.49
CA LYS A 271 -13.98 -17.73 0.66
C LYS A 271 -13.26 -16.44 0.31
N TYR A 272 -12.18 -16.52 -0.47
CA TYR A 272 -11.40 -15.34 -0.88
C TYR A 272 -12.13 -14.53 -1.96
N GLU A 273 -12.77 -15.23 -2.91
CA GLU A 273 -13.58 -14.61 -3.97
C GLU A 273 -14.75 -13.83 -3.36
N LYS A 274 -15.47 -14.44 -2.41
CA LYS A 274 -16.57 -13.80 -1.68
C LYS A 274 -16.08 -12.60 -0.88
N ALA A 275 -14.97 -12.73 -0.16
CA ALA A 275 -14.40 -11.65 0.63
C ALA A 275 -13.98 -10.47 -0.26
N PHE A 276 -13.31 -10.74 -1.38
CA PHE A 276 -12.90 -9.74 -2.35
C PHE A 276 -14.11 -9.00 -2.95
N LYS A 277 -15.05 -9.74 -3.53
CA LYS A 277 -16.25 -9.15 -4.15
C LYS A 277 -17.05 -8.32 -3.15
N LYS A 278 -17.36 -8.89 -1.99
CA LYS A 278 -18.10 -8.21 -0.90
C LYS A 278 -17.39 -6.93 -0.45
N GLY A 279 -16.05 -6.96 -0.37
CA GLY A 279 -15.25 -5.82 0.03
C GLY A 279 -15.27 -4.69 -1.00
N VAL A 280 -15.10 -5.00 -2.29
CA VAL A 280 -15.17 -3.99 -3.37
C VAL A 280 -16.58 -3.38 -3.43
N GLU A 281 -17.63 -4.18 -3.35
CA GLU A 281 -19.02 -3.69 -3.33
C GLU A 281 -19.30 -2.85 -2.07
N GLY A 282 -18.69 -3.19 -0.92
CA GLY A 282 -18.74 -2.38 0.29
C GLY A 282 -18.08 -1.01 0.12
N LEU A 283 -16.88 -0.96 -0.48
CA LEU A 283 -16.22 0.32 -0.80
C LEU A 283 -17.08 1.19 -1.72
N LEU A 284 -17.59 0.60 -2.80
CA LEU A 284 -18.43 1.32 -3.76
C LEU A 284 -19.69 1.89 -3.12
N ARG A 285 -20.32 1.15 -2.21
CA ARG A 285 -21.59 1.51 -1.61
C ARG A 285 -21.45 2.52 -0.48
N ASP A 286 -20.46 2.30 0.40
CA ASP A 286 -20.38 3.00 1.68
C ASP A 286 -19.29 4.08 1.72
N CYS A 287 -18.35 4.05 0.75
CA CYS A 287 -17.15 4.88 0.84
C CYS A 287 -16.89 5.78 -0.39
N ILE A 288 -17.66 5.63 -1.48
CA ILE A 288 -17.55 6.48 -2.66
C ILE A 288 -18.89 7.16 -2.92
N ASN A 289 -18.91 8.48 -2.80
CA ASN A 289 -20.10 9.30 -3.04
C ASN A 289 -20.39 9.49 -4.55
N GLU A 290 -21.53 10.07 -4.87
CA GLU A 290 -21.94 10.32 -6.27
C GLU A 290 -21.02 11.31 -7.01
N ASP A 291 -20.36 12.20 -6.27
CA ASP A 291 -19.37 13.15 -6.78
C ASP A 291 -17.93 12.64 -6.73
N PHE A 292 -17.74 11.35 -6.40
CA PHE A 292 -16.46 10.68 -6.21
C PHE A 292 -15.60 11.20 -5.05
N SER A 293 -16.18 11.97 -4.14
CA SER A 293 -15.60 12.19 -2.82
C SER A 293 -15.59 10.88 -2.01
N THR A 294 -14.73 10.80 -1.01
CA THR A 294 -14.48 9.56 -0.27
C THR A 294 -14.79 9.67 1.21
N GLU A 295 -15.22 8.56 1.81
CA GLU A 295 -15.62 8.49 3.22
C GLU A 295 -14.84 7.40 3.97
N HIS A 296 -14.93 7.46 5.30
CA HIS A 296 -14.45 6.44 6.24
C HIS A 296 -12.95 6.14 6.18
N SER A 297 -12.11 7.08 5.75
CA SER A 297 -10.67 6.91 5.81
C SER A 297 -10.10 7.46 7.11
N CYS A 298 -9.24 6.67 7.76
CA CYS A 298 -8.58 7.03 9.00
C CYS A 298 -7.56 8.14 8.80
N ILE A 299 -7.66 9.21 9.61
CA ILE A 299 -6.60 10.22 9.66
C ILE A 299 -5.28 9.61 10.15
N GLY A 300 -4.24 9.62 9.39
CA GLY A 300 -2.88 9.23 9.79
C GLY A 300 -2.79 8.07 10.80
N CYS A 301 -1.60 7.64 11.12
CA CYS A 301 -1.32 6.60 12.11
C CYS A 301 -1.00 7.18 13.50
N MET A 302 -0.86 6.29 14.52
CA MET A 302 -0.35 6.65 15.85
C MET A 302 1.18 6.56 15.96
N CYS A 303 1.86 6.17 14.91
CA CYS A 303 3.30 6.17 14.78
C CYS A 303 3.73 7.21 13.72
N PRO A 304 4.84 7.90 13.89
CA PRO A 304 5.68 8.12 15.05
C PRO A 304 5.22 9.34 15.88
N GLY A 305 4.78 9.24 17.10
CA GLY A 305 4.46 10.35 18.02
C GLY A 305 5.22 10.18 19.33
N LYS A 306 4.98 11.03 20.30
CA LYS A 306 5.76 11.08 21.56
C LYS A 306 4.97 10.74 22.82
N ASP A 307 3.67 10.50 22.73
CA ASP A 307 2.86 10.27 23.92
C ASP A 307 2.84 8.79 24.36
N GLU A 308 2.42 8.55 25.60
CA GLU A 308 2.44 7.22 26.22
C GLU A 308 1.41 6.25 25.62
N LYS A 309 0.34 6.77 25.04
CA LYS A 309 -0.73 5.96 24.42
C LYS A 309 -0.40 5.47 23.00
N LYS A 310 0.68 5.96 22.48
CA LYS A 310 1.10 5.66 21.13
C LYS A 310 1.25 4.15 20.86
N GLY A 311 0.67 3.70 19.77
CA GLY A 311 0.66 2.30 19.40
C GLY A 311 -0.17 1.42 20.35
N THR A 312 -1.12 2.00 21.06
CA THR A 312 -2.13 1.28 21.85
C THR A 312 -3.43 1.16 21.09
N ILE A 313 -4.17 0.09 21.31
CA ILE A 313 -5.53 -0.09 20.78
C ILE A 313 -6.43 1.05 21.26
N GLU A 314 -6.33 1.43 22.54
CA GLU A 314 -7.11 2.53 23.11
C GLU A 314 -6.94 3.84 22.34
N ALA A 315 -5.71 4.19 21.97
CA ALA A 315 -5.44 5.42 21.22
C ALA A 315 -6.08 5.40 19.83
N TYR A 316 -6.05 4.26 19.13
CA TYR A 316 -6.74 4.14 17.85
C TYR A 316 -8.24 4.29 17.99
N LEU A 317 -8.85 3.71 19.01
CA LEU A 317 -10.30 3.78 19.22
C LEU A 317 -10.77 5.17 19.66
N THR A 318 -9.95 5.95 20.38
CA THR A 318 -10.35 7.22 21.00
C THR A 318 -9.85 8.47 20.31
N GLU A 319 -8.69 8.41 19.62
CA GLU A 319 -8.03 9.58 19.06
C GLU A 319 -8.04 9.60 17.53
N LYS A 320 -8.30 8.46 16.90
CA LYS A 320 -8.38 8.34 15.44
C LYS A 320 -9.82 8.27 14.97
N TYR A 321 -10.15 9.09 13.99
CA TYR A 321 -11.49 9.19 13.44
C TYR A 321 -11.48 9.07 11.91
N ALA A 322 -12.64 8.82 11.36
CA ALA A 322 -12.88 8.84 9.92
C ALA A 322 -12.94 10.27 9.40
N LYS A 323 -12.31 10.53 8.28
CA LYS A 323 -12.32 11.82 7.62
C LYS A 323 -12.83 11.69 6.19
N HIS A 324 -13.69 12.63 5.79
CA HIS A 324 -14.09 12.86 4.42
C HIS A 324 -12.89 13.33 3.59
N ASP A 325 -12.74 12.81 2.37
CA ASP A 325 -11.65 13.10 1.45
C ASP A 325 -10.25 13.03 2.07
N GLU A 326 -10.05 12.05 2.95
CA GLU A 326 -8.74 11.79 3.51
C GLU A 326 -7.81 11.26 2.41
N HIS A 327 -6.63 11.85 2.26
CA HIS A 327 -5.73 11.65 1.13
C HIS A 327 -5.25 10.21 0.90
N HIS A 328 -5.28 9.32 1.91
CA HIS A 328 -4.92 7.92 1.73
C HIS A 328 -6.00 7.09 1.03
N SER A 329 -7.25 7.56 0.98
CA SER A 329 -8.34 6.80 0.38
C SER A 329 -8.21 6.67 -1.13
N PHE A 330 -7.92 7.75 -1.82
CA PHE A 330 -7.97 7.82 -3.29
C PHE A 330 -7.06 6.80 -3.97
N GLY A 331 -5.77 6.82 -3.64
CA GLY A 331 -4.82 5.86 -4.21
C GLY A 331 -5.15 4.41 -3.86
N ALA A 332 -5.61 4.17 -2.63
CA ALA A 332 -6.01 2.84 -2.19
C ALA A 332 -7.25 2.34 -2.93
N PHE A 333 -8.29 3.18 -3.09
CA PHE A 333 -9.51 2.82 -3.82
C PHE A 333 -9.22 2.51 -5.30
N MET A 334 -8.39 3.33 -5.93
CA MET A 334 -7.96 3.10 -7.31
C MET A 334 -7.25 1.74 -7.45
N LEU A 335 -6.41 1.33 -6.49
CA LEU A 335 -5.80 0.01 -6.46
C LEU A 335 -6.82 -1.12 -6.41
N ALA A 336 -7.80 -1.04 -5.51
CA ALA A 336 -8.85 -2.03 -5.38
C ALA A 336 -9.67 -2.16 -6.68
N LEU A 337 -9.97 -1.03 -7.33
CA LEU A 337 -10.70 -0.99 -8.60
C LEU A 337 -9.87 -1.55 -9.76
N VAL A 338 -8.57 -1.26 -9.83
CA VAL A 338 -7.68 -1.86 -10.83
C VAL A 338 -7.65 -3.38 -10.69
N GLU A 339 -7.54 -3.90 -9.47
CA GLU A 339 -7.58 -5.36 -9.27
C GLU A 339 -8.97 -5.95 -9.48
N ALA A 340 -10.04 -5.24 -9.19
CA ALA A 340 -11.38 -5.68 -9.56
C ALA A 340 -11.51 -5.85 -11.08
N HIS A 341 -11.05 -4.85 -11.85
CA HIS A 341 -11.00 -4.94 -13.31
C HIS A 341 -10.17 -6.13 -13.80
N ARG A 342 -8.96 -6.32 -13.25
CA ARG A 342 -8.05 -7.42 -13.60
C ARG A 342 -8.59 -8.81 -13.25
N ASN A 343 -9.46 -8.90 -12.25
CA ASN A 343 -10.19 -10.13 -11.89
C ASN A 343 -11.48 -10.35 -12.69
N GLY A 344 -11.71 -9.52 -13.75
CA GLY A 344 -12.84 -9.69 -14.67
C GLY A 344 -14.08 -8.87 -14.31
N TYR A 345 -14.09 -8.15 -13.21
CA TYR A 345 -15.18 -7.23 -12.85
C TYR A 345 -14.97 -5.89 -13.56
N THR A 346 -15.29 -5.86 -14.86
CA THR A 346 -15.00 -4.70 -15.73
C THR A 346 -16.05 -3.60 -15.67
N GLU A 347 -17.22 -3.89 -15.11
CA GLU A 347 -18.33 -2.96 -14.98
C GLU A 347 -18.92 -2.96 -13.57
N VAL A 348 -19.49 -1.84 -13.19
CA VAL A 348 -20.23 -1.60 -11.95
C VAL A 348 -21.64 -1.15 -12.30
N CYS A 349 -22.66 -1.78 -11.70
CA CYS A 349 -24.01 -1.23 -11.65
C CYS A 349 -24.00 -0.09 -10.61
N TRP A 350 -23.99 1.14 -11.10
CA TRP A 350 -23.78 2.31 -10.22
C TRP A 350 -24.95 2.56 -9.27
N GLU A 351 -26.19 2.26 -9.68
CA GLU A 351 -27.39 2.41 -8.85
C GLU A 351 -27.40 1.44 -7.65
N THR A 352 -26.90 0.23 -7.83
CA THR A 352 -26.85 -0.81 -6.80
C THR A 352 -25.47 -0.98 -6.17
N ARG A 353 -24.46 -0.31 -6.73
CA ARG A 353 -23.06 -0.41 -6.30
C ARG A 353 -22.51 -1.86 -6.33
N THR A 354 -22.90 -2.63 -7.33
CA THR A 354 -22.54 -4.04 -7.47
C THR A 354 -21.64 -4.30 -8.68
N LEU A 355 -20.72 -5.23 -8.54
CA LEU A 355 -19.81 -5.66 -9.60
C LEU A 355 -20.51 -6.57 -10.63
N LYS A 356 -20.17 -6.37 -11.90
CA LYS A 356 -20.60 -7.17 -13.03
C LYS A 356 -19.42 -7.81 -13.75
#